data_4f5586aa9880efde0d89538848842e78
#
_entry.id   4f5586aa9880efde0d89538848842e78
#
_cell.length_a   1.000
_cell.length_b   1.000
_cell.length_c   1.000
_cell.angle_alpha   90.00
_cell.angle_beta   90.00
_cell.angle_gamma   90.00
#
_symmetry.space_group_name_H-M   'P 1'
#
loop_
_entity.id
_entity.type
_entity.pdbx_description
1 polymer ?
#
loop_
_entity_poly.entity_id
_entity_poly.type
_entity_poly.pdbx_seq_one_letter_code
_entity_poly.pdbx_strand_id
1 'polypeptide(L)'
;VATLNSTGTPSLFMHAADAIHGDLGMVLENDIVMLISKSGESAEIKILLPLIRNFGNKLIGMAGNEESLLEKQSDIFLNTTVSQEACPNNLAPTASTTAQMVMGDALAVALMEVKGFNREDFARFHPGGSLGKRLYLRVKDLSLHNLQPNVKLSTGLKEVIMEMTSKRLGATAVTDEKNNLLGIITDGDLRRMLEKISSTIGLKAEDIMTKKPKSIDSDALAVEALDMLRTFDISQLVVTDGEKYVGFIHLHDLIREGII
;
A
#
# COMPACT_ATOMS: atom_id res chain seq x y z
N VAL A 1 6.98 -18.99 0.15
CA VAL A 1 7.50 -18.03 1.14
C VAL A 1 6.91 -16.66 0.91
N ALA A 2 7.07 -16.05 -0.27
CA ALA A 2 6.57 -14.69 -0.52
C ALA A 2 5.06 -14.55 -0.26
N THR A 3 4.24 -15.48 -0.79
CA THR A 3 2.79 -15.52 -0.57
C THR A 3 2.46 -15.64 0.92
N LEU A 4 3.12 -16.55 1.65
CA LEU A 4 2.91 -16.73 3.09
C LEU A 4 3.22 -15.46 3.88
N ASN A 5 4.38 -14.81 3.62
CA ASN A 5 4.75 -13.56 4.28
C ASN A 5 3.75 -12.45 3.99
N SER A 6 3.33 -12.30 2.75
CA SER A 6 2.38 -11.27 2.33
C SER A 6 0.95 -11.50 2.83
N THR A 7 0.66 -12.70 3.32
CA THR A 7 -0.65 -13.10 3.86
C THR A 7 -0.62 -13.39 5.36
N GLY A 8 0.39 -12.88 6.08
CA GLY A 8 0.45 -12.92 7.53
C GLY A 8 0.94 -14.22 8.15
N THR A 9 1.64 -15.06 7.37
CA THR A 9 2.33 -16.23 7.88
C THR A 9 3.85 -16.06 7.68
N PRO A 10 4.61 -15.68 8.72
CA PRO A 10 6.05 -15.51 8.62
C PRO A 10 6.72 -16.77 8.10
N SER A 11 7.57 -16.63 7.10
CA SER A 11 8.22 -17.78 6.45
C SER A 11 9.59 -17.38 5.92
N LEU A 12 10.55 -18.30 6.06
CA LEU A 12 11.90 -18.16 5.54
C LEU A 12 12.19 -19.25 4.52
N PHE A 13 12.95 -18.88 3.49
CA PHE A 13 13.50 -19.86 2.54
C PHE A 13 14.88 -20.30 3.00
N MET A 14 15.12 -21.61 2.98
CA MET A 14 16.41 -22.21 3.24
C MET A 14 16.69 -23.20 2.13
N HIS A 15 17.82 -23.05 1.43
CA HIS A 15 18.22 -24.00 0.43
C HIS A 15 18.81 -25.26 1.09
N ALA A 16 18.41 -26.45 0.61
CA ALA A 16 18.80 -27.69 1.25
C ALA A 16 20.31 -27.90 1.31
N ALA A 17 21.07 -27.45 0.30
CA ALA A 17 22.52 -27.54 0.31
C ALA A 17 23.16 -26.60 1.35
N ASP A 18 22.61 -25.40 1.54
CA ASP A 18 23.13 -24.43 2.51
C ASP A 18 22.76 -24.81 3.94
N ALA A 19 21.62 -25.47 4.11
CA ALA A 19 21.16 -25.99 5.41
C ALA A 19 22.22 -26.87 6.09
N ILE A 20 22.83 -27.80 5.36
CA ILE A 20 23.87 -28.72 5.92
C ILE A 20 25.21 -28.01 6.17
N HIS A 21 25.36 -26.76 5.75
CA HIS A 21 26.56 -25.96 5.95
C HIS A 21 26.38 -24.77 6.93
N GLY A 22 25.29 -24.76 7.68
CA GLY A 22 25.11 -23.79 8.77
C GLY A 22 23.72 -23.13 8.86
N ASP A 23 22.97 -23.07 7.75
CA ASP A 23 21.67 -22.38 7.73
C ASP A 23 20.61 -23.08 8.61
N LEU A 24 20.84 -24.32 9.03
CA LEU A 24 20.03 -24.95 10.07
C LEU A 24 19.97 -24.15 11.38
N GLY A 25 20.94 -23.27 11.63
CA GLY A 25 20.91 -22.33 12.75
C GLY A 25 19.77 -21.29 12.69
N MET A 26 19.09 -21.14 11.54
CA MET A 26 17.90 -20.29 11.41
C MET A 26 16.63 -20.96 11.96
N VAL A 27 16.64 -22.28 12.18
CA VAL A 27 15.47 -23.02 12.67
C VAL A 27 15.35 -22.85 14.17
N LEU A 28 14.24 -22.27 14.60
CA LEU A 28 13.92 -22.05 16.03
C LEU A 28 13.08 -23.20 16.57
N GLU A 29 13.08 -23.36 17.89
CA GLU A 29 12.42 -24.48 18.60
C GLU A 29 10.95 -24.70 18.24
N ASN A 30 10.20 -23.61 18.00
CA ASN A 30 8.76 -23.69 17.70
C ASN A 30 8.43 -23.55 16.21
N ASP A 31 9.43 -23.54 15.34
CA ASP A 31 9.20 -23.45 13.91
C ASP A 31 8.62 -24.76 13.35
N ILE A 32 7.84 -24.62 12.30
CA ILE A 32 7.42 -25.74 11.45
C ILE A 32 8.37 -25.76 10.24
N VAL A 33 9.03 -26.87 10.05
CA VAL A 33 9.91 -27.04 8.88
C VAL A 33 9.14 -27.71 7.76
N MET A 34 9.22 -27.15 6.55
CA MET A 34 8.66 -27.77 5.35
C MET A 34 9.77 -28.16 4.40
N LEU A 35 9.88 -29.44 4.09
CA LEU A 35 10.77 -29.95 3.06
C LEU A 35 10.00 -30.19 1.76
N ILE A 36 10.50 -29.65 0.66
CA ILE A 36 9.89 -29.74 -0.67
C ILE A 36 10.86 -30.49 -1.60
N SER A 37 10.40 -31.59 -2.18
CA SER A 37 11.19 -32.37 -3.10
C SER A 37 10.31 -33.11 -4.10
N LYS A 38 10.71 -33.22 -5.37
CA LYS A 38 9.94 -34.00 -6.34
C LYS A 38 9.87 -35.49 -5.95
N SER A 39 11.01 -36.11 -5.66
CA SER A 39 11.09 -37.52 -5.35
C SER A 39 10.90 -37.84 -3.86
N GLY A 40 11.16 -36.89 -2.98
CA GLY A 40 11.25 -37.12 -1.53
C GLY A 40 12.45 -38.00 -1.11
N GLU A 41 13.39 -38.27 -2.02
CA GLU A 41 14.49 -39.23 -1.87
C GLU A 41 15.86 -38.65 -2.25
N SER A 42 15.98 -37.34 -2.50
CA SER A 42 17.25 -36.73 -2.87
C SER A 42 18.29 -36.85 -1.75
N ALA A 43 19.57 -36.73 -2.10
CA ALA A 43 20.66 -36.89 -1.13
C ALA A 43 20.55 -35.88 0.02
N GLU A 44 20.16 -34.63 -0.30
CA GLU A 44 19.98 -33.57 0.67
C GLU A 44 18.82 -33.90 1.62
N ILE A 45 17.70 -34.42 1.11
CA ILE A 45 16.56 -34.83 1.93
C ILE A 45 16.97 -35.91 2.93
N LYS A 46 17.73 -36.91 2.48
CA LYS A 46 18.23 -38.02 3.34
C LYS A 46 19.12 -37.52 4.47
N ILE A 47 19.88 -36.46 4.24
CA ILE A 47 20.74 -35.85 5.27
C ILE A 47 19.91 -34.98 6.22
N LEU A 48 19.00 -34.14 5.68
CA LEU A 48 18.25 -33.17 6.49
C LEU A 48 17.19 -33.80 7.39
N LEU A 49 16.52 -34.85 6.94
CA LEU A 49 15.45 -35.49 7.70
C LEU A 49 15.86 -35.86 9.13
N PRO A 50 16.95 -36.64 9.38
CA PRO A 50 17.36 -37.00 10.73
C PRO A 50 17.78 -35.75 11.55
N LEU A 51 18.37 -34.72 10.93
CA LEU A 51 18.79 -33.52 11.63
C LEU A 51 17.57 -32.72 12.15
N ILE A 52 16.58 -32.51 11.32
CA ILE A 52 15.34 -31.79 11.69
C ILE A 52 14.56 -32.58 12.73
N ARG A 53 14.49 -33.90 12.61
CA ARG A 53 13.87 -34.75 13.64
C ARG A 53 14.57 -34.64 14.99
N ASN A 54 15.90 -34.54 15.00
CA ASN A 54 16.66 -34.35 16.22
C ASN A 54 16.43 -32.97 16.89
N PHE A 55 16.07 -31.94 16.11
CA PHE A 55 15.68 -30.65 16.65
C PHE A 55 14.30 -30.69 17.33
N GLY A 56 13.47 -31.68 17.02
CA GLY A 56 12.12 -31.83 17.58
C GLY A 56 11.06 -30.99 16.89
N ASN A 57 11.40 -30.27 15.83
CA ASN A 57 10.48 -29.46 15.05
C ASN A 57 9.43 -30.30 14.33
N LYS A 58 8.21 -29.77 14.19
CA LYS A 58 7.19 -30.35 13.33
C LYS A 58 7.61 -30.28 11.87
N LEU A 59 7.46 -31.40 11.17
CA LEU A 59 7.88 -31.53 9.77
C LEU A 59 6.69 -31.72 8.84
N ILE A 60 6.59 -30.84 7.84
CA ILE A 60 5.72 -31.01 6.69
C ILE A 60 6.56 -31.48 5.50
N GLY A 61 6.24 -32.63 4.93
CA GLY A 61 6.82 -33.11 3.68
C GLY A 61 5.91 -32.77 2.49
N MET A 62 6.49 -32.23 1.42
CA MET A 62 5.78 -32.02 0.16
C MET A 62 6.54 -32.72 -0.96
N ALA A 63 5.95 -33.77 -1.53
CA ALA A 63 6.59 -34.52 -2.61
C ALA A 63 5.60 -35.17 -3.56
N GLY A 64 6.11 -35.62 -4.73
CA GLY A 64 5.34 -36.34 -5.73
C GLY A 64 5.42 -37.85 -5.60
N ASN A 65 5.92 -38.39 -4.50
CA ASN A 65 6.05 -39.84 -4.26
C ASN A 65 5.56 -40.17 -2.85
N GLU A 66 4.46 -40.89 -2.77
CA GLU A 66 3.79 -41.32 -1.52
C GLU A 66 4.54 -42.42 -0.76
N GLU A 67 5.51 -43.08 -1.40
CA GLU A 67 6.32 -44.10 -0.74
C GLU A 67 7.71 -43.61 -0.34
N SER A 68 7.94 -42.28 -0.45
CA SER A 68 9.24 -41.69 -0.21
C SER A 68 9.64 -41.69 1.27
N LEU A 69 10.94 -41.56 1.52
CA LEU A 69 11.47 -41.38 2.86
C LEU A 69 10.89 -40.07 3.50
N LEU A 70 10.70 -39.04 2.69
CA LEU A 70 10.12 -37.76 3.16
C LEU A 70 8.70 -37.98 3.65
N GLU A 71 7.86 -38.73 2.93
CA GLU A 71 6.49 -39.04 3.38
C GLU A 71 6.53 -39.79 4.72
N LYS A 72 7.28 -40.88 4.80
CA LYS A 72 7.34 -41.76 5.98
C LYS A 72 7.82 -41.07 7.25
N GLN A 73 8.61 -40.02 7.12
CA GLN A 73 9.20 -39.30 8.25
C GLN A 73 8.55 -37.94 8.55
N SER A 74 7.59 -37.51 7.74
CA SER A 74 6.86 -36.24 7.97
C SER A 74 5.74 -36.45 8.99
N ASP A 75 5.47 -35.42 9.78
CA ASP A 75 4.25 -35.34 10.62
C ASP A 75 3.00 -35.10 9.78
N ILE A 76 3.15 -34.35 8.68
CA ILE A 76 2.11 -34.05 7.69
C ILE A 76 2.73 -34.20 6.31
N PHE A 77 2.04 -34.90 5.40
CA PHE A 77 2.48 -35.04 4.02
C PHE A 77 1.50 -34.38 3.04
N LEU A 78 2.04 -33.57 2.14
CA LEU A 78 1.32 -32.90 1.07
C LEU A 78 1.72 -33.58 -0.26
N ASN A 79 0.81 -34.37 -0.82
CA ASN A 79 1.05 -35.07 -2.06
C ASN A 79 0.90 -34.12 -3.27
N THR A 80 1.96 -34.03 -4.06
CA THR A 80 2.03 -33.29 -5.32
C THR A 80 2.39 -34.15 -6.52
N THR A 81 1.94 -35.41 -6.50
CA THR A 81 2.14 -36.34 -7.60
C THR A 81 1.54 -35.83 -8.89
N VAL A 82 2.27 -35.92 -9.96
CA VAL A 82 1.84 -35.63 -11.33
C VAL A 82 2.02 -36.87 -12.20
N SER A 83 1.14 -37.09 -13.18
CA SER A 83 1.21 -38.25 -14.06
C SER A 83 2.45 -38.24 -14.96
N GLN A 84 2.87 -37.04 -15.38
CA GLN A 84 4.07 -36.82 -16.20
C GLN A 84 4.50 -35.37 -16.18
N GLU A 85 5.76 -35.11 -16.51
CA GLU A 85 6.25 -33.79 -16.76
C GLU A 85 5.78 -33.25 -18.13
N ALA A 86 5.63 -31.94 -18.28
CA ALA A 86 5.22 -31.32 -19.53
C ALA A 86 6.33 -31.33 -20.61
N CYS A 87 7.57 -31.64 -20.25
CA CYS A 87 8.66 -31.71 -21.22
C CYS A 87 8.54 -32.99 -22.08
N PRO A 88 8.95 -32.92 -23.36
CA PRO A 88 8.79 -34.04 -24.30
C PRO A 88 9.41 -35.39 -23.84
N ASN A 89 10.46 -35.30 -23.01
CA ASN A 89 11.19 -36.48 -22.53
C ASN A 89 10.79 -36.89 -21.11
N ASN A 90 9.80 -36.26 -20.49
CA ASN A 90 9.38 -36.48 -19.10
C ASN A 90 10.54 -36.36 -18.07
N LEU A 91 11.52 -35.49 -18.31
CA LEU A 91 12.74 -35.35 -17.51
C LEU A 91 12.79 -34.02 -16.74
N ALA A 92 12.53 -32.90 -17.44
CA ALA A 92 12.65 -31.57 -16.83
C ALA A 92 11.49 -31.33 -15.89
N PRO A 93 11.74 -30.94 -14.62
CA PRO A 93 10.69 -30.57 -13.67
C PRO A 93 9.88 -29.38 -14.22
N THR A 94 8.60 -29.59 -14.44
CA THR A 94 7.65 -28.61 -15.02
C THR A 94 6.28 -28.76 -14.35
N ALA A 95 5.52 -29.81 -14.69
CA ALA A 95 4.24 -30.10 -14.04
C ALA A 95 4.41 -30.33 -12.54
N SER A 96 5.46 -31.04 -12.11
CA SER A 96 5.75 -31.29 -10.70
C SER A 96 6.04 -29.99 -9.92
N THR A 97 6.87 -29.10 -10.46
CA THR A 97 7.17 -27.82 -9.81
C THR A 97 5.96 -26.90 -9.76
N THR A 98 5.12 -26.91 -10.80
CA THR A 98 3.85 -26.17 -10.81
C THR A 98 2.89 -26.71 -9.75
N ALA A 99 2.75 -28.04 -9.62
CA ALA A 99 1.91 -28.66 -8.59
C ALA A 99 2.38 -28.28 -7.17
N GLN A 100 3.69 -28.26 -6.90
CA GLN A 100 4.26 -27.83 -5.63
C GLN A 100 3.97 -26.36 -5.35
N MET A 101 4.10 -25.49 -6.35
CA MET A 101 3.78 -24.06 -6.22
C MET A 101 2.30 -23.85 -5.90
N VAL A 102 1.40 -24.49 -6.64
CA VAL A 102 -0.06 -24.40 -6.42
C VAL A 102 -0.43 -24.95 -5.03
N MET A 103 0.17 -26.04 -4.58
CA MET A 103 -0.04 -26.57 -3.23
C MET A 103 0.40 -25.58 -2.16
N GLY A 104 1.53 -24.90 -2.37
CA GLY A 104 2.00 -23.84 -1.46
C GLY A 104 1.04 -22.65 -1.40
N ASP A 105 0.49 -22.22 -2.54
CA ASP A 105 -0.52 -21.15 -2.58
C ASP A 105 -1.84 -21.61 -1.95
N ALA A 106 -2.28 -22.83 -2.18
CA ALA A 106 -3.46 -23.39 -1.53
C ALA A 106 -3.32 -23.41 0.00
N LEU A 107 -2.13 -23.79 0.50
CA LEU A 107 -1.82 -23.74 1.93
C LEU A 107 -1.89 -22.29 2.46
N ALA A 108 -1.32 -21.33 1.73
CA ALA A 108 -1.35 -19.92 2.13
C ALA A 108 -2.79 -19.40 2.20
N VAL A 109 -3.65 -19.74 1.22
CA VAL A 109 -5.07 -19.34 1.20
C VAL A 109 -5.84 -19.99 2.36
N ALA A 110 -5.62 -21.27 2.63
CA ALA A 110 -6.25 -21.96 3.76
C ALA A 110 -5.85 -21.31 5.11
N LEU A 111 -4.58 -20.91 5.25
CA LEU A 111 -4.10 -20.20 6.44
C LEU A 111 -4.70 -18.79 6.57
N MET A 112 -4.94 -18.09 5.45
CA MET A 112 -5.66 -16.82 5.47
C MET A 112 -7.08 -17.00 6.04
N GLU A 113 -7.79 -18.01 5.59
CA GLU A 113 -9.15 -18.30 6.06
C GLU A 113 -9.16 -18.64 7.56
N VAL A 114 -8.29 -19.55 8.00
CA VAL A 114 -8.18 -19.93 9.42
C VAL A 114 -7.81 -18.76 10.32
N LYS A 115 -6.99 -17.82 9.84
CA LYS A 115 -6.57 -16.64 10.59
C LYS A 115 -7.56 -15.48 10.50
N GLY A 116 -8.60 -15.57 9.69
CA GLY A 116 -9.52 -14.44 9.42
C GLY A 116 -8.84 -13.26 8.75
N PHE A 117 -7.80 -13.52 7.93
CA PHE A 117 -7.01 -12.48 7.25
C PHE A 117 -7.87 -11.67 6.29
N ASN A 118 -7.92 -10.37 6.48
CA ASN A 118 -8.80 -9.45 5.76
C ASN A 118 -8.05 -8.43 4.90
N ARG A 119 -8.77 -7.46 4.31
CA ARG A 119 -8.19 -6.42 3.45
C ARG A 119 -7.27 -5.47 4.20
N GLU A 120 -7.60 -5.16 5.44
CA GLU A 120 -6.82 -4.28 6.31
C GLU A 120 -5.49 -4.93 6.66
N ASP A 121 -5.49 -6.24 6.95
CA ASP A 121 -4.27 -7.01 7.17
C ASP A 121 -3.39 -7.04 5.90
N PHE A 122 -4.02 -7.27 4.74
CA PHE A 122 -3.29 -7.25 3.47
C PHE A 122 -2.62 -5.89 3.21
N ALA A 123 -3.34 -4.80 3.42
CA ALA A 123 -2.81 -3.45 3.25
C ALA A 123 -1.67 -3.14 4.23
N ARG A 124 -1.74 -3.66 5.45
CA ARG A 124 -0.67 -3.53 6.45
C ARG A 124 0.65 -4.14 5.97
N PHE A 125 0.60 -5.26 5.27
CA PHE A 125 1.80 -5.91 4.71
C PHE A 125 2.20 -5.35 3.33
N HIS A 126 1.32 -4.55 2.69
CA HIS A 126 1.56 -3.94 1.38
C HIS A 126 1.36 -2.42 1.41
N PRO A 127 2.08 -1.67 2.27
CA PRO A 127 1.84 -0.23 2.46
C PRO A 127 2.08 0.60 1.18
N GLY A 128 2.94 0.15 0.29
CA GLY A 128 3.22 0.80 -1.00
C GLY A 128 2.19 0.52 -2.10
N GLY A 129 1.31 -0.44 -1.92
CA GLY A 129 0.24 -0.74 -2.87
C GLY A 129 -0.96 0.22 -2.76
N SER A 130 -1.82 0.25 -3.78
CA SER A 130 -3.00 1.14 -3.80
C SER A 130 -3.90 0.95 -2.56
N LEU A 131 -4.08 -0.28 -2.11
CA LEU A 131 -4.87 -0.56 -0.91
C LEU A 131 -4.19 -0.05 0.37
N GLY A 132 -2.87 -0.22 0.48
CA GLY A 132 -2.10 0.32 1.61
C GLY A 132 -2.12 1.84 1.65
N LYS A 133 -1.89 2.50 0.51
CA LYS A 133 -1.97 3.97 0.40
C LYS A 133 -3.34 4.51 0.84
N ARG A 134 -4.43 3.84 0.50
CA ARG A 134 -5.79 4.25 0.93
C ARG A 134 -5.98 4.20 2.44
N LEU A 135 -5.26 3.34 3.16
CA LEU A 135 -5.38 3.20 4.61
C LEU A 135 -4.38 4.04 5.41
N TYR A 136 -3.25 4.40 4.82
CA TYR A 136 -2.18 5.04 5.60
C TYR A 136 -1.77 6.42 5.10
N LEU A 137 -1.96 6.73 3.80
CA LEU A 137 -1.53 7.99 3.25
C LEU A 137 -2.42 9.14 3.75
N ARG A 138 -1.80 10.16 4.31
CA ARG A 138 -2.48 11.34 4.87
C ARG A 138 -2.42 12.51 3.91
N VAL A 139 -3.33 13.43 4.10
CA VAL A 139 -3.40 14.68 3.33
C VAL A 139 -2.10 15.47 3.42
N LYS A 140 -1.49 15.56 4.62
CA LYS A 140 -0.21 16.26 4.83
C LYS A 140 0.93 15.69 3.98
N ASP A 141 0.97 14.35 3.78
CA ASP A 141 2.04 13.71 3.01
C ASP A 141 2.04 14.16 1.54
N LEU A 142 0.88 14.56 1.02
CA LEU A 142 0.69 15.06 -0.34
C LEU A 142 0.79 16.58 -0.44
N SER A 143 0.14 17.29 0.48
CA SER A 143 0.04 18.76 0.46
C SER A 143 1.38 19.46 0.72
N LEU A 144 2.33 18.81 1.42
CA LEU A 144 3.68 19.34 1.66
C LEU A 144 4.48 19.60 0.38
N HIS A 145 4.17 18.92 -0.71
CA HIS A 145 4.83 19.12 -2.01
C HIS A 145 4.24 20.28 -2.81
N ASN A 146 3.09 20.81 -2.39
CA ASN A 146 2.42 21.90 -3.06
C ASN A 146 2.88 23.25 -2.51
N LEU A 147 2.89 24.26 -3.38
CA LEU A 147 3.04 25.63 -2.95
C LEU A 147 1.82 26.06 -2.12
N GLN A 148 2.01 26.97 -1.18
CA GLN A 148 0.98 27.41 -0.24
C GLN A 148 0.52 28.86 -0.56
N PRO A 149 -0.31 29.05 -1.60
CA PRO A 149 -0.81 30.39 -1.94
C PRO A 149 -1.67 30.95 -0.80
N ASN A 150 -1.31 32.15 -0.34
CA ASN A 150 -1.96 32.78 0.79
C ASN A 150 -1.94 34.30 0.65
N VAL A 151 -3.07 34.91 0.90
CA VAL A 151 -3.23 36.40 0.93
C VAL A 151 -3.98 36.86 2.18
N LYS A 152 -3.88 38.13 2.52
CA LYS A 152 -4.62 38.73 3.62
C LYS A 152 -5.91 39.36 3.14
N LEU A 153 -6.85 39.60 4.07
CA LEU A 153 -8.13 40.24 3.74
C LEU A 153 -7.98 41.57 2.96
N SER A 154 -6.99 42.39 3.34
CA SER A 154 -6.73 43.70 2.74
C SER A 154 -5.92 43.65 1.44
N THR A 155 -5.47 42.45 0.99
CA THR A 155 -4.65 42.29 -0.23
C THR A 155 -5.44 42.74 -1.45
N GLY A 156 -4.84 43.59 -2.30
CA GLY A 156 -5.48 44.10 -3.51
C GLY A 156 -5.66 43.00 -4.58
N LEU A 157 -6.67 43.15 -5.45
CA LEU A 157 -7.01 42.19 -6.47
C LEU A 157 -5.82 41.81 -7.36
N LYS A 158 -4.98 42.76 -7.78
CA LYS A 158 -3.79 42.46 -8.62
C LYS A 158 -2.82 41.51 -7.92
N GLU A 159 -2.56 41.73 -6.66
CA GLU A 159 -1.65 40.86 -5.85
C GLU A 159 -2.26 39.51 -5.63
N VAL A 160 -3.59 39.38 -5.43
CA VAL A 160 -4.32 38.11 -5.37
C VAL A 160 -4.10 37.31 -6.66
N ILE A 161 -4.30 37.94 -7.82
CA ILE A 161 -4.11 37.28 -9.13
C ILE A 161 -2.64 36.85 -9.31
N MET A 162 -1.69 37.68 -8.91
CA MET A 162 -0.26 37.35 -8.99
C MET A 162 0.09 36.16 -8.11
N GLU A 163 -0.44 36.09 -6.88
CA GLU A 163 -0.24 34.97 -5.97
C GLU A 163 -0.78 33.65 -6.57
N MET A 164 -2.03 33.68 -7.04
CA MET A 164 -2.66 32.52 -7.69
C MET A 164 -1.87 32.03 -8.91
N THR A 165 -1.44 32.96 -9.76
CA THR A 165 -0.69 32.67 -11.01
C THR A 165 0.68 32.09 -10.70
N SER A 166 1.40 32.69 -9.74
CA SER A 166 2.76 32.24 -9.37
C SER A 166 2.78 30.85 -8.80
N LYS A 167 1.75 30.49 -8.02
CA LYS A 167 1.62 29.19 -7.35
C LYS A 167 0.93 28.11 -8.19
N ARG A 168 0.28 28.47 -9.29
CA ARG A 168 -0.31 27.55 -10.30
C ARG A 168 -1.34 26.55 -9.77
N LEU A 169 -2.01 26.86 -8.65
CA LEU A 169 -3.04 25.98 -8.07
C LEU A 169 -4.47 26.40 -8.41
N GLY A 170 -4.65 27.53 -9.16
CA GLY A 170 -5.97 28.03 -9.51
C GLY A 170 -6.79 28.54 -8.31
N ALA A 171 -6.16 28.66 -7.15
CA ALA A 171 -6.77 29.16 -5.93
C ALA A 171 -5.73 29.79 -4.99
N THR A 172 -6.20 30.62 -4.05
CA THR A 172 -5.42 31.12 -2.91
C THR A 172 -6.28 31.13 -1.66
N ALA A 173 -5.68 30.79 -0.52
CA ALA A 173 -6.33 30.95 0.77
C ALA A 173 -6.33 32.43 1.18
N VAL A 174 -7.38 32.85 1.93
CA VAL A 174 -7.42 34.13 2.60
C VAL A 174 -7.34 33.88 4.09
N THR A 175 -6.33 34.47 4.75
CA THR A 175 -6.04 34.22 6.17
C THR A 175 -5.95 35.54 6.96
N ASP A 176 -6.12 35.42 8.28
CA ASP A 176 -5.80 36.50 9.21
C ASP A 176 -4.28 36.58 9.53
N GLU A 177 -3.90 37.52 10.40
CA GLU A 177 -2.51 37.73 10.81
C GLU A 177 -1.93 36.53 11.60
N LYS A 178 -2.79 35.67 12.17
CA LYS A 178 -2.41 34.47 12.89
C LYS A 178 -2.40 33.22 12.00
N ASN A 179 -2.62 33.41 10.68
CA ASN A 179 -2.73 32.35 9.68
C ASN A 179 -3.98 31.45 9.82
N ASN A 180 -5.04 31.93 10.50
CA ASN A 180 -6.32 31.24 10.53
C ASN A 180 -7.02 31.39 9.18
N LEU A 181 -7.65 30.32 8.71
CA LEU A 181 -8.36 30.28 7.43
C LEU A 181 -9.68 31.08 7.52
N LEU A 182 -9.82 32.10 6.68
CA LEU A 182 -11.03 32.96 6.61
C LEU A 182 -11.84 32.69 5.34
N GLY A 183 -11.16 32.37 4.24
CA GLY A 183 -11.80 32.17 2.94
C GLY A 183 -10.88 31.57 1.90
N ILE A 184 -11.42 31.39 0.70
CA ILE A 184 -10.70 30.98 -0.51
C ILE A 184 -11.10 31.89 -1.68
N ILE A 185 -10.17 32.16 -2.57
CA ILE A 185 -10.43 32.78 -3.86
C ILE A 185 -9.97 31.78 -4.93
N THR A 186 -10.87 31.41 -5.83
CA THR A 186 -10.62 30.51 -6.95
C THR A 186 -10.71 31.25 -8.29
N ASP A 187 -10.24 30.65 -9.38
CA ASP A 187 -10.44 31.16 -10.73
C ASP A 187 -11.95 31.38 -11.05
N GLY A 188 -12.81 30.53 -10.50
CA GLY A 188 -14.25 30.67 -10.60
C GLY A 188 -14.79 31.90 -9.88
N ASP A 189 -14.23 32.26 -8.72
CA ASP A 189 -14.60 33.48 -7.99
C ASP A 189 -14.18 34.71 -8.77
N LEU A 190 -12.97 34.71 -9.34
CA LEU A 190 -12.50 35.84 -10.18
C LEU A 190 -13.39 36.01 -11.42
N ARG A 191 -13.79 34.95 -12.10
CA ARG A 191 -14.69 35.04 -13.27
C ARG A 191 -16.07 35.60 -12.88
N ARG A 192 -16.67 35.04 -11.82
CA ARG A 192 -17.97 35.54 -11.30
C ARG A 192 -17.92 37.01 -10.86
N MET A 193 -16.80 37.42 -10.28
CA MET A 193 -16.57 38.82 -9.91
C MET A 193 -16.56 39.71 -11.15
N LEU A 194 -15.79 39.35 -12.21
CA LEU A 194 -15.73 40.13 -13.45
C LEU A 194 -17.08 40.24 -14.18
N GLU A 195 -17.97 39.26 -14.05
CA GLU A 195 -19.32 39.31 -14.62
C GLU A 195 -20.22 40.32 -13.90
N LYS A 196 -19.98 40.56 -12.60
CA LYS A 196 -20.89 41.39 -11.76
C LYS A 196 -20.44 42.80 -11.54
N ILE A 197 -19.16 43.10 -11.74
CA ILE A 197 -18.56 44.36 -11.35
C ILE A 197 -18.03 45.12 -12.56
N SER A 198 -18.45 46.39 -12.71
CA SER A 198 -18.04 47.28 -13.80
C SER A 198 -16.64 47.88 -13.61
N SER A 199 -16.10 47.89 -12.41
CA SER A 199 -14.78 48.44 -12.09
C SER A 199 -14.09 47.57 -11.02
N THR A 200 -12.86 47.20 -11.29
CA THR A 200 -12.01 46.40 -10.37
C THR A 200 -11.13 47.25 -9.46
N ILE A 201 -11.23 48.58 -9.57
CA ILE A 201 -10.40 49.52 -8.81
C ILE A 201 -10.79 49.49 -7.33
N GLY A 202 -9.79 49.25 -6.46
CA GLY A 202 -9.96 49.24 -5.01
C GLY A 202 -10.47 47.93 -4.42
N LEU A 203 -10.76 46.89 -5.24
CA LEU A 203 -11.18 45.61 -4.74
C LEU A 203 -10.07 44.90 -3.95
N LYS A 204 -10.45 44.27 -2.86
CA LYS A 204 -9.60 43.50 -1.96
C LYS A 204 -10.02 42.04 -1.90
N ALA A 205 -9.17 41.17 -1.34
CA ALA A 205 -9.45 39.77 -1.13
C ALA A 205 -10.76 39.52 -0.38
N GLU A 206 -11.07 40.35 0.63
CA GLU A 206 -12.31 40.25 1.43
C GLU A 206 -13.60 40.44 0.63
N ASP A 207 -13.54 41.18 -0.49
CA ASP A 207 -14.68 41.48 -1.34
C ASP A 207 -15.04 40.36 -2.30
N ILE A 208 -14.06 39.52 -2.62
CA ILE A 208 -14.17 38.45 -3.66
C ILE A 208 -14.11 37.06 -3.12
N MET A 209 -13.65 36.85 -1.90
CA MET A 209 -13.48 35.52 -1.33
C MET A 209 -14.80 34.79 -1.08
N THR A 210 -14.78 33.49 -1.27
CA THR A 210 -15.80 32.61 -0.71
C THR A 210 -15.44 32.30 0.75
N LYS A 211 -16.34 32.70 1.67
CA LYS A 211 -16.20 32.48 3.12
C LYS A 211 -16.48 31.02 3.46
N LYS A 212 -15.85 30.53 4.53
CA LYS A 212 -16.00 29.13 5.01
C LYS A 212 -15.78 28.11 3.89
N PRO A 213 -14.60 28.09 3.29
CA PRO A 213 -14.29 27.16 2.22
C PRO A 213 -14.37 25.71 2.71
N LYS A 214 -14.55 24.76 1.78
CA LYS A 214 -14.36 23.36 2.08
C LYS A 214 -12.89 23.13 2.43
N SER A 215 -12.64 22.60 3.61
CA SER A 215 -11.31 22.30 4.12
C SER A 215 -11.24 20.89 4.66
N ILE A 216 -10.05 20.36 4.74
CA ILE A 216 -9.77 19.05 5.30
C ILE A 216 -8.60 19.15 6.26
N ASP A 217 -8.63 18.36 7.33
CA ASP A 217 -7.53 18.29 8.28
C ASP A 217 -6.29 17.65 7.66
N SER A 218 -5.12 18.17 8.00
CA SER A 218 -3.85 17.68 7.48
C SER A 218 -3.56 16.22 7.85
N ASP A 219 -4.08 15.74 8.97
CA ASP A 219 -3.96 14.36 9.44
C ASP A 219 -5.06 13.42 8.92
N ALA A 220 -6.07 13.94 8.21
CA ALA A 220 -7.09 13.12 7.55
C ALA A 220 -6.46 12.19 6.49
N LEU A 221 -7.13 11.10 6.17
CA LEU A 221 -6.67 10.19 5.12
C LEU A 221 -6.82 10.82 3.73
N ALA A 222 -5.89 10.55 2.84
CA ALA A 222 -5.95 11.04 1.46
C ALA A 222 -7.20 10.54 0.70
N VAL A 223 -7.74 9.38 1.07
CA VAL A 223 -8.98 8.86 0.50
C VAL A 223 -10.19 9.73 0.91
N GLU A 224 -10.21 10.29 2.11
CA GLU A 224 -11.26 11.21 2.56
C GLU A 224 -11.24 12.51 1.75
N ALA A 225 -10.03 13.02 1.42
CA ALA A 225 -9.89 14.15 0.51
C ALA A 225 -10.49 13.84 -0.88
N LEU A 226 -10.25 12.64 -1.41
CA LEU A 226 -10.83 12.20 -2.68
C LEU A 226 -12.36 12.19 -2.63
N ASP A 227 -12.93 11.64 -1.57
CA ASP A 227 -14.38 11.55 -1.40
C ASP A 227 -15.00 12.93 -1.28
N MET A 228 -14.36 13.87 -0.58
CA MET A 228 -14.80 15.27 -0.52
C MET A 228 -14.72 15.96 -1.88
N LEU A 229 -13.61 15.80 -2.62
CA LEU A 229 -13.46 16.38 -3.95
C LEU A 229 -14.57 15.93 -4.91
N ARG A 230 -14.91 14.62 -4.88
CA ARG A 230 -15.99 14.04 -5.67
C ARG A 230 -17.37 14.53 -5.22
N THR A 231 -17.62 14.52 -3.92
CA THR A 231 -18.94 14.90 -3.35
C THR A 231 -19.28 16.35 -3.63
N PHE A 232 -18.29 17.24 -3.61
CA PHE A 232 -18.51 18.67 -3.83
C PHE A 232 -18.22 19.14 -5.26
N ASP A 233 -17.82 18.20 -6.15
CA ASP A 233 -17.45 18.48 -7.55
C ASP A 233 -16.41 19.61 -7.67
N ILE A 234 -15.33 19.49 -6.88
CA ILE A 234 -14.22 20.44 -6.83
C ILE A 234 -12.89 19.75 -7.08
N SER A 235 -11.91 20.51 -7.58
CA SER A 235 -10.59 19.97 -7.91
C SER A 235 -9.54 20.14 -6.82
N GLN A 236 -9.83 20.91 -5.77
CA GLN A 236 -8.90 21.23 -4.70
C GLN A 236 -9.60 21.48 -3.36
N LEU A 237 -8.92 21.17 -2.27
CA LEU A 237 -9.36 21.46 -0.90
C LEU A 237 -8.29 22.26 -0.19
N VAL A 238 -8.74 23.17 0.66
CA VAL A 238 -7.85 23.82 1.61
C VAL A 238 -7.48 22.84 2.70
N VAL A 239 -6.19 22.74 3.03
CA VAL A 239 -5.68 21.90 4.11
C VAL A 239 -5.47 22.77 5.34
N THR A 240 -5.95 22.29 6.48
CA THR A 240 -5.82 22.97 7.77
C THR A 240 -5.23 22.08 8.83
N ASP A 241 -4.61 22.68 9.83
CA ASP A 241 -4.25 22.07 11.11
C ASP A 241 -5.04 22.84 12.18
N GLY A 242 -6.14 22.27 12.66
CA GLY A 242 -7.16 23.00 13.40
C GLY A 242 -7.74 24.14 12.57
N GLU A 243 -7.60 25.39 13.05
CA GLU A 243 -8.05 26.59 12.34
C GLU A 243 -6.99 27.19 11.39
N LYS A 244 -5.74 26.71 11.47
CA LYS A 244 -4.62 27.26 10.71
C LYS A 244 -4.57 26.69 9.29
N TYR A 245 -4.38 27.58 8.34
CA TYR A 245 -4.07 27.20 6.97
C TYR A 245 -2.66 26.60 6.88
N VAL A 246 -2.54 25.41 6.25
CA VAL A 246 -1.26 24.74 6.03
C VAL A 246 -1.00 24.38 4.57
N GLY A 247 -1.97 24.55 3.66
CA GLY A 247 -1.74 24.30 2.25
C GLY A 247 -2.99 23.94 1.46
N PHE A 248 -2.76 23.33 0.32
CA PHE A 248 -3.80 22.77 -0.56
C PHE A 248 -3.48 21.34 -0.93
N ILE A 249 -4.52 20.54 -1.11
CA ILE A 249 -4.45 19.25 -1.81
C ILE A 249 -5.27 19.34 -3.10
N HIS A 250 -4.71 18.88 -4.21
CA HIS A 250 -5.35 18.91 -5.51
C HIS A 250 -5.65 17.47 -5.99
N LEU A 251 -6.70 17.29 -6.80
CA LEU A 251 -7.08 16.01 -7.39
C LEU A 251 -5.90 15.32 -8.10
N HIS A 252 -5.04 16.10 -8.77
CA HIS A 252 -3.84 15.55 -9.43
C HIS A 252 -2.83 14.93 -8.47
N ASP A 253 -2.78 15.37 -7.22
CA ASP A 253 -1.88 14.76 -6.21
C ASP A 253 -2.34 13.34 -5.90
N LEU A 254 -3.65 13.13 -5.77
CA LEU A 254 -4.27 11.83 -5.52
C LEU A 254 -4.14 10.88 -6.72
N ILE A 255 -4.27 11.42 -7.95
CA ILE A 255 -4.06 10.65 -9.20
C ILE A 255 -2.60 10.18 -9.30
N ARG A 256 -1.64 11.09 -9.07
CA ARG A 256 -0.21 10.79 -9.13
C ARG A 256 0.19 9.68 -8.14
N GLU A 257 -0.44 9.64 -6.98
CA GLU A 257 -0.22 8.61 -5.97
C GLU A 257 -0.99 7.31 -6.23
N GLY A 258 -1.84 7.24 -7.23
CA GLY A 258 -2.58 6.04 -7.59
C GLY A 258 -3.66 5.66 -6.57
N ILE A 259 -4.28 6.66 -5.93
CA ILE A 259 -5.42 6.47 -5.00
C ILE A 259 -6.73 6.32 -5.77
N ILE A 260 -6.77 6.84 -6.98
CA ILE A 260 -7.91 6.75 -7.91
C ILE A 260 -7.78 5.52 -8.78
#